data_22a2d6fcdf96f8c5f2a5c84d4d639139
#
_entry.id   22a2d6fcdf96f8c5f2a5c84d4d639139
#
_cell.length_a   1.000
_cell.length_b   1.000
_cell.length_c   1.000
_cell.angle_alpha   90.00
_cell.angle_beta   90.00
_cell.angle_gamma   90.00
#
_symmetry.space_group_name_H-M   'P 1'
#
loop_
_entity.id
_entity.type
_entity.pdbx_description
1 polymer ?
#
loop_
_entity_poly.entity_id
_entity_poly.type
_entity_poly.pdbx_seq_one_letter_code
_entity_poly.pdbx_strand_id
1 'polypeptide(L)' 'MEVKQKISLCPECGACPEVEILQEEGRPVAVRITEGGEQITLPRTAWNTLVRYVREGILNAL' A
#
# COMPACT_ATOMS: atom_id res chain seq x y z
N MET A 1 9.05 2.41 12.69
CA MET A 1 7.75 1.86 12.24
C MET A 1 7.89 0.38 11.95
N GLU A 2 6.88 -0.38 12.27
CA GLU A 2 6.87 -1.81 12.03
C GLU A 2 5.97 -2.14 10.85
N VAL A 3 6.30 -3.22 10.14
CA VAL A 3 5.43 -3.71 9.06
C VAL A 3 4.35 -4.59 9.68
N LYS A 4 3.09 -4.16 9.56
CA LYS A 4 1.95 -4.92 10.04
C LYS A 4 1.51 -5.97 9.03
N GLN A 5 1.58 -5.65 7.75
CA GLN A 5 1.10 -6.49 6.67
C GLN A 5 1.89 -6.19 5.41
N LYS A 6 2.17 -7.22 4.64
CA LYS A 6 2.90 -7.09 3.39
C LYS A 6 2.19 -7.93 2.33
N ILE A 7 1.84 -7.31 1.23
CA ILE A 7 1.08 -7.95 0.16
C ILE A 7 1.78 -7.72 -1.16
N SER A 8 2.00 -8.79 -1.92
CA SER A 8 2.51 -8.68 -3.27
C SER A 8 1.34 -8.42 -4.22
N LEU A 9 1.51 -7.49 -5.15
CA LEU A 9 0.49 -7.21 -6.15
C LEU A 9 0.56 -8.16 -7.34
N CYS A 10 1.53 -9.06 -7.35
CA CYS A 10 1.76 -9.98 -8.45
C CYS A 10 2.18 -11.33 -7.86
N PRO A 11 1.24 -12.06 -7.25
CA PRO A 11 1.60 -13.28 -6.52
C PRO A 11 2.26 -14.36 -7.37
N GLU A 12 2.16 -14.26 -8.68
CA GLU A 12 2.69 -15.30 -9.57
C GLU A 12 4.11 -15.08 -10.05
N CYS A 13 4.64 -13.89 -9.98
CA CYS A 13 5.93 -13.60 -10.62
C CYS A 13 7.01 -13.04 -9.71
N GLY A 14 6.75 -12.77 -8.48
CA GLY A 14 7.80 -12.36 -7.53
C GLY A 14 8.55 -11.07 -7.81
N ALA A 15 8.30 -10.41 -8.95
CA ALA A 15 8.99 -9.19 -9.34
C ALA A 15 8.03 -7.99 -9.37
N CYS A 16 6.91 -8.10 -8.72
CA CYS A 16 5.87 -7.08 -8.76
C CYS A 16 5.92 -6.18 -7.54
N PRO A 17 5.27 -5.02 -7.63
CA PRO A 17 5.22 -4.12 -6.49
C PRO A 17 4.65 -4.79 -5.25
N GLU A 18 5.16 -4.40 -4.11
CA GLU A 18 4.66 -4.85 -2.83
C GLU A 18 4.07 -3.68 -2.06
N VAL A 19 2.98 -3.95 -1.36
CA VAL A 19 2.33 -2.95 -0.50
C VAL A 19 2.55 -3.37 0.94
N GLU A 20 3.11 -2.48 1.74
CA GLU A 20 3.36 -2.73 3.14
C GLU A 20 2.57 -1.75 3.99
N ILE A 21 1.82 -2.28 4.95
CA ILE A 21 1.13 -1.46 5.94
C ILE A 21 2.07 -1.25 7.11
N LEU A 22 2.41 -0.01 7.39
CA LEU A 22 3.32 0.35 8.46
C LEU A 22 2.54 0.80 9.69
N GLN A 23 3.00 0.39 10.86
CA GLN A 23 2.32 0.74 12.10
C GLN A 23 3.30 1.29 13.14
N GLU A 24 2.76 2.07 14.06
CA GLU A 24 3.46 2.52 15.25
C GLU A 24 2.53 2.29 16.44
N GLU A 25 3.07 1.66 17.48
CA GLU A 25 2.29 1.36 18.69
C GLU A 25 0.97 0.65 18.38
N GLY A 26 1.01 -0.28 17.42
CA GLY A 26 -0.17 -1.05 17.03
C GLY A 26 -1.16 -0.32 16.14
N ARG A 27 -0.86 0.90 15.72
CA ARG A 27 -1.75 1.70 14.87
C ARG A 27 -1.17 1.86 13.48
N PRO A 28 -1.95 1.60 12.43
CA PRO A 28 -1.48 1.85 11.07
C PRO A 28 -1.29 3.35 10.86
N VAL A 29 -0.12 3.74 10.36
CA VAL A 29 0.22 5.15 10.18
C VAL A 29 0.58 5.50 8.75
N ALA A 30 0.99 4.53 7.94
CA ALA A 30 1.44 4.79 6.58
C ALA A 30 1.39 3.52 5.76
N VAL A 31 1.49 3.69 4.44
CA VAL A 31 1.58 2.57 3.51
C VAL A 31 2.80 2.82 2.62
N ARG A 32 3.63 1.82 2.47
CA ARG A 32 4.80 1.90 1.60
C ARG A 32 4.60 0.96 0.42
N ILE A 33 4.80 1.48 -0.78
CA ILE A 33 4.74 0.69 -2.00
C ILE A 33 6.15 0.62 -2.56
N THR A 34 6.64 -0.58 -2.77
CA THR A 34 8.00 -0.83 -3.20
C THR A 34 8.02 -1.61 -4.51
N GLU A 35 8.80 -1.16 -5.47
CA GLU A 35 9.02 -1.88 -6.71
C GLU A 35 10.47 -1.71 -7.13
N GLY A 36 11.18 -2.82 -7.32
CA GLY A 36 12.59 -2.79 -7.64
C GLY A 36 13.35 -2.10 -6.54
N GLY A 37 14.16 -1.10 -6.86
CA GLY A 37 14.87 -0.33 -5.87
C GLY A 37 14.15 0.94 -5.44
N GLU A 38 12.94 1.15 -5.91
CA GLU A 38 12.19 2.37 -5.65
C GLU A 38 11.04 2.13 -4.69
N GLN A 39 10.72 3.17 -3.92
CA GLN A 39 9.60 3.08 -2.99
C GLN A 39 8.96 4.44 -2.82
N ILE A 40 7.67 4.40 -2.50
CA ILE A 40 6.91 5.59 -2.14
C ILE A 40 6.16 5.29 -0.85
N THR A 41 6.13 6.26 0.04
CA THR A 41 5.40 6.14 1.30
C THR A 41 4.25 7.12 1.31
N LEU A 42 3.04 6.60 1.53
CA LEU A 42 1.84 7.40 1.60
C LEU A 42 1.39 7.51 3.06
N PRO A 43 1.11 8.71 3.55
CA PRO A 43 0.53 8.84 4.88
C PRO A 43 -0.86 8.20 4.92
N ARG A 44 -1.32 7.87 6.12
CA ARG A 44 -2.61 7.21 6.30
C ARG A 44 -3.76 7.93 5.60
N THR A 45 -3.78 9.25 5.69
CA THR A 45 -4.87 10.04 5.10
C THR A 45 -4.90 9.91 3.57
N ALA A 46 -3.73 9.94 2.93
CA ALA A 46 -3.65 9.79 1.48
C ALA A 46 -4.05 8.37 1.06
N TRP A 47 -3.60 7.37 1.80
CA TRP A 47 -3.98 5.99 1.52
C TRP A 47 -5.50 5.78 1.65
N ASN A 48 -6.09 6.32 2.71
CA ASN A 48 -7.52 6.17 2.93
C ASN A 48 -8.33 6.89 1.84
N THR A 49 -7.82 8.00 1.33
CA THR A 49 -8.46 8.69 0.21
C THR A 49 -8.41 7.84 -1.06
N LEU A 50 -7.28 7.19 -1.31
CA LEU A 50 -7.16 6.27 -2.44
C LEU A 50 -8.17 5.13 -2.34
N VAL A 51 -8.28 4.52 -1.16
CA VAL A 51 -9.23 3.43 -0.94
C VAL A 51 -10.66 3.91 -1.17
N ARG A 52 -10.98 5.11 -0.71
CA ARG A 52 -12.31 5.68 -0.92
C ARG A 52 -12.62 5.86 -2.42
N TYR A 53 -11.65 6.33 -3.20
CA TYR A 53 -11.85 6.50 -4.64
C TYR A 53 -12.09 5.17 -5.34
N VAL A 54 -11.43 4.12 -4.91
CA VAL A 54 -11.67 2.78 -5.44
C VAL A 54 -13.10 2.33 -5.11
N ARG A 55 -13.54 2.55 -3.89
CA ARG A 55 -14.89 2.15 -3.46
C ARG A 55 -15.99 2.92 -4.18
N GLU A 56 -15.71 4.19 -4.50
CA GLU A 56 -16.69 5.05 -5.18
C GLU A 56 -16.67 4.88 -6.70
N GLY A 57 -15.81 4.03 -7.22
CA GLY A 57 -15.73 3.78 -8.64
C GLY A 57 -15.00 4.85 -9.44
N ILE A 58 -14.29 5.76 -8.77
CA ILE A 58 -13.49 6.78 -9.45
C ILE A 58 -12.21 6.16 -10.00
N LEU A 59 -11.60 5.25 -9.25
CA LEU A 59 -10.45 4.47 -9.69
C LEU A 59 -10.89 3.03 -9.83
N ASN A 60 -10.74 2.48 -11.02
CA ASN A 60 -11.20 1.14 -11.33
C ASN A 60 -10.10 0.30 -11.96
N ALA A 61 -10.34 -1.00 -12.04
CA ALA A 61 -9.46 -1.90 -12.78
C ALA A 61 -9.36 -1.44 -14.24
N LEU A 62 -8.21 -1.66 -14.80
CA LEU A 62 -7.93 -1.28 -16.19
C LEU A 62 -8.34 -2.37 -17.19
#